data_c9074569c05ea491e365b80e07608672
#
_entry.id   c9074569c05ea491e365b80e07608672
#
_cell.length_a   1.000
_cell.length_b   1.000
_cell.length_c   1.000
_cell.angle_alpha   90.00
_cell.angle_beta   90.00
_cell.angle_gamma   90.00
#
_symmetry.space_group_name_H-M   'P 1'
#
loop_
_entity.id
_entity.type
_entity.pdbx_description
1 polymer ?
#
loop_
_entity_poly.entity_id
_entity_poly.type
_entity_poly.pdbx_seq_one_letter_code
_entity_poly.pdbx_strand_id
1 'polypeptide(L)'
;MNTLIGLLIIAIGSFGQSSSYVPINKVKNWSWESFWLVQGIFAWLVFPLLGALLAIPAGSSLIELWGAGGALPAMVYGVLWGVGGLTFGLSMRYLGVALGQSIALGTCAGFGTLFPALFVGKDLLHGEGLMLLIGVCITLAGIAIIGYAGSLRSKNMTEEEKRAVVKDFALTKGLLVALLAGVMSACFALGLDAGTPIKEAALAGGVEALYAGLPVIFLVTLGGFCTNAAYCIWQNIKNKTGKEYLSVKGSVLTNNLLFCALAGVLWYSQFFGLEMGKSFLTDSPVLLAFSWSILMSLNVTFSNVWGILLKEWKGVSNTTIAVLILGLVVLISSIIVVAMAQV
;
A
#
# COMPACT_ATOMS: atom_id res chain seq x y z
N MET A 1 -21.23 7.84 14.89
CA MET A 1 -21.42 6.44 14.45
C MET A 1 -20.80 6.17 13.08
N ASN A 2 -21.04 7.04 12.11
CA ASN A 2 -20.48 6.92 10.74
C ASN A 2 -18.94 6.84 10.72
N THR A 3 -18.26 7.72 11.47
CA THR A 3 -16.79 7.73 11.54
C THR A 3 -16.19 6.38 11.95
N LEU A 4 -16.77 5.72 12.96
CA LEU A 4 -16.30 4.39 13.40
C LEU A 4 -16.48 3.34 12.30
N ILE A 5 -17.62 3.39 11.58
CA ILE A 5 -17.87 2.48 10.44
C ILE A 5 -16.80 2.69 9.36
N GLY A 6 -16.51 3.95 9.01
CA GLY A 6 -15.46 4.28 8.02
C GLY A 6 -14.09 3.73 8.42
N LEU A 7 -13.68 3.93 9.67
CA LEU A 7 -12.41 3.42 10.20
C LEU A 7 -12.36 1.89 10.20
N LEU A 8 -13.47 1.20 10.55
CA LEU A 8 -13.56 -0.25 10.52
C LEU A 8 -13.46 -0.81 9.09
N ILE A 9 -14.09 -0.17 8.12
CA ILE A 9 -14.01 -0.56 6.71
C ILE A 9 -12.56 -0.44 6.20
N ILE A 10 -11.88 0.67 6.50
CA ILE A 10 -10.47 0.85 6.17
C ILE A 10 -9.62 -0.25 6.86
N ALA A 11 -9.91 -0.56 8.11
CA ALA A 11 -9.19 -1.60 8.85
C ALA A 11 -9.38 -3.00 8.25
N ILE A 12 -10.58 -3.36 7.81
CA ILE A 12 -10.85 -4.64 7.12
C ILE A 12 -10.07 -4.71 5.81
N GLY A 13 -10.08 -3.65 5.01
CA GLY A 13 -9.30 -3.58 3.77
C GLY A 13 -7.79 -3.70 4.03
N SER A 14 -7.28 -3.02 5.06
CA SER A 14 -5.87 -3.09 5.48
C SER A 14 -5.48 -4.48 5.97
N PHE A 15 -6.36 -5.16 6.72
CA PHE A 15 -6.14 -6.55 7.15
C PHE A 15 -6.06 -7.48 5.94
N GLY A 16 -6.96 -7.32 4.96
CA GLY A 16 -6.92 -8.07 3.71
C GLY A 16 -5.58 -7.88 2.98
N GLN A 17 -5.14 -6.64 2.79
CA GLN A 17 -3.86 -6.34 2.15
C GLN A 17 -2.68 -6.99 2.89
N SER A 18 -2.61 -6.86 4.20
CA SER A 18 -1.54 -7.46 5.01
C SER A 18 -1.56 -8.99 4.94
N SER A 19 -2.73 -9.60 4.70
CA SER A 19 -2.90 -11.04 4.52
C SER A 19 -2.51 -11.53 3.12
N SER A 20 -2.33 -10.63 2.14
CA SER A 20 -2.04 -11.01 0.74
C SER A 20 -0.71 -11.77 0.57
N TYR A 21 0.23 -11.59 1.47
CA TYR A 21 1.52 -12.28 1.44
C TYR A 21 1.43 -13.76 1.86
N VAL A 22 0.36 -14.16 2.57
CA VAL A 22 0.20 -15.56 3.02
C VAL A 22 -0.06 -16.49 1.84
N PRO A 23 -1.02 -16.25 0.92
CA PRO A 23 -1.22 -17.08 -0.27
C PRO A 23 -0.02 -17.09 -1.23
N ILE A 24 0.76 -16.03 -1.33
CA ILE A 24 1.97 -15.96 -2.17
C ILE A 24 2.95 -17.10 -1.83
N ASN A 25 3.09 -17.46 -0.56
CA ASN A 25 3.95 -18.57 -0.12
C ASN A 25 3.50 -19.96 -0.61
N LYS A 26 2.30 -20.06 -1.21
CA LYS A 26 1.77 -21.29 -1.81
C LYS A 26 2.02 -21.40 -3.31
N VAL A 27 2.55 -20.37 -3.95
CA VAL A 27 2.97 -20.39 -5.36
C VAL A 27 4.22 -21.29 -5.49
N LYS A 28 4.24 -22.16 -6.49
CA LYS A 28 5.26 -23.20 -6.67
C LYS A 28 5.90 -23.12 -8.06
N ASN A 29 7.20 -23.37 -8.13
CA ASN A 29 7.94 -23.56 -9.38
C ASN A 29 7.86 -22.35 -10.34
N TRP A 30 7.60 -21.17 -9.82
CA TRP A 30 7.68 -19.90 -10.54
C TRP A 30 8.75 -19.02 -9.91
N SER A 31 9.51 -18.31 -10.74
CA SER A 31 10.41 -17.25 -10.32
C SER A 31 9.62 -16.08 -9.75
N TRP A 32 10.32 -15.19 -9.05
CA TRP A 32 9.69 -14.00 -8.47
C TRP A 32 8.98 -13.15 -9.54
N GLU A 33 9.63 -12.89 -10.66
CA GLU A 33 9.08 -12.10 -11.76
C GLU A 33 7.85 -12.74 -12.39
N SER A 34 7.82 -14.08 -12.45
CA SER A 34 6.69 -14.81 -13.03
C SER A 34 5.45 -14.71 -12.12
N PHE A 35 5.59 -14.97 -10.81
CA PHE A 35 4.46 -14.85 -9.91
C PHE A 35 4.02 -13.39 -9.71
N TRP A 36 4.98 -12.45 -9.63
CA TRP A 36 4.69 -11.03 -9.42
C TRP A 36 3.86 -10.43 -10.56
N LEU A 37 4.20 -10.82 -11.82
CA LEU A 37 3.43 -10.41 -13.00
C LEU A 37 2.00 -10.96 -12.94
N VAL A 38 1.82 -12.25 -12.67
CA VAL A 38 0.48 -12.87 -12.64
C VAL A 38 -0.35 -12.34 -11.48
N GLN A 39 0.24 -12.22 -10.28
CA GLN A 39 -0.45 -11.61 -9.14
C GLN A 39 -0.80 -10.15 -9.43
N GLY A 40 0.09 -9.41 -10.11
CA GLY A 40 -0.16 -8.03 -10.54
C GLY A 40 -1.30 -7.89 -11.54
N ILE A 41 -1.47 -8.85 -12.47
CA ILE A 41 -2.64 -8.90 -13.37
C ILE A 41 -3.94 -8.93 -12.54
N PHE A 42 -4.01 -9.75 -11.51
CA PHE A 42 -5.19 -9.79 -10.64
C PHE A 42 -5.32 -8.54 -9.78
N ALA A 43 -4.24 -8.14 -9.08
CA ALA A 43 -4.26 -7.05 -8.11
C ALA A 43 -4.48 -5.66 -8.74
N TRP A 44 -3.92 -5.43 -9.94
CA TRP A 44 -3.81 -4.09 -10.52
C TRP A 44 -4.62 -3.90 -11.81
N LEU A 45 -5.08 -4.99 -12.44
CA LEU A 45 -5.95 -4.92 -13.61
C LEU A 45 -7.32 -5.54 -13.33
N VAL A 46 -7.38 -6.86 -13.06
CA VAL A 46 -8.64 -7.61 -13.05
C VAL A 46 -9.57 -7.08 -11.97
N PHE A 47 -9.14 -7.10 -10.70
CA PHE A 47 -10.02 -6.69 -9.61
C PHE A 47 -10.34 -5.20 -9.59
N PRO A 48 -9.39 -4.26 -9.85
CA PRO A 48 -9.73 -2.85 -9.97
C PRO A 48 -10.66 -2.54 -11.16
N LEU A 49 -10.48 -3.20 -12.31
CA LEU A 49 -11.37 -3.06 -13.46
C LEU A 49 -12.77 -3.57 -13.14
N LEU A 50 -12.88 -4.76 -12.55
CA LEU A 50 -14.17 -5.31 -12.14
C LEU A 50 -14.87 -4.40 -11.12
N GLY A 51 -14.12 -3.88 -10.13
CA GLY A 51 -14.67 -2.93 -9.16
C GLY A 51 -15.19 -1.66 -9.83
N ALA A 52 -14.44 -1.09 -10.77
CA ALA A 52 -14.85 0.10 -11.51
C ALA A 52 -16.07 -0.16 -12.41
N LEU A 53 -16.11 -1.29 -13.12
CA LEU A 53 -17.24 -1.66 -14.01
C LEU A 53 -18.52 -1.96 -13.22
N LEU A 54 -18.41 -2.58 -12.05
CA LEU A 54 -19.56 -2.89 -11.19
C LEU A 54 -20.08 -1.63 -10.46
N ALA A 55 -19.25 -0.60 -10.30
CA ALA A 55 -19.63 0.64 -9.64
C ALA A 55 -20.48 1.56 -10.53
N ILE A 56 -20.24 1.56 -11.84
CA ILE A 56 -20.94 2.47 -12.76
C ILE A 56 -22.32 1.92 -13.12
N PRO A 57 -23.34 2.81 -13.29
CA PRO A 57 -24.67 2.41 -13.69
C PRO A 57 -24.69 1.73 -15.08
N ALA A 58 -25.67 0.87 -15.31
CA ALA A 58 -25.85 0.23 -16.61
C ALA A 58 -26.04 1.29 -17.72
N GLY A 59 -25.26 1.16 -18.80
CA GLY A 59 -25.25 2.11 -19.91
C GLY A 59 -24.22 3.25 -19.80
N SER A 60 -23.54 3.39 -18.65
CA SER A 60 -22.42 4.33 -18.48
C SER A 60 -21.12 3.70 -18.98
N SER A 61 -20.17 4.55 -19.40
CA SER A 61 -18.86 4.15 -19.90
C SER A 61 -17.73 4.70 -19.01
N LEU A 62 -16.75 3.85 -18.66
CA LEU A 62 -15.52 4.30 -18.00
C LEU A 62 -14.76 5.34 -18.83
N ILE A 63 -14.79 5.20 -20.16
CA ILE A 63 -14.11 6.13 -21.07
C ILE A 63 -14.73 7.52 -20.99
N GLU A 64 -16.06 7.61 -20.90
CA GLU A 64 -16.76 8.88 -20.72
C GLU A 64 -16.42 9.54 -19.39
N LEU A 65 -16.37 8.77 -18.31
CA LEU A 65 -15.95 9.28 -17.00
C LEU A 65 -14.51 9.82 -17.03
N TRP A 66 -13.61 9.12 -17.69
CA TRP A 66 -12.22 9.58 -17.85
C TRP A 66 -12.08 10.84 -18.71
N GLY A 67 -13.05 11.10 -19.57
CA GLY A 67 -13.16 12.35 -20.34
C GLY A 67 -13.43 13.58 -19.49
N ALA A 68 -13.89 13.45 -18.24
CA ALA A 68 -14.09 14.57 -17.31
C ALA A 68 -12.78 15.28 -16.89
N GLY A 69 -11.62 14.68 -17.20
CA GLY A 69 -10.31 15.21 -16.85
C GLY A 69 -9.63 14.40 -15.75
N GLY A 70 -8.33 14.66 -15.52
CA GLY A 70 -7.55 13.98 -14.47
C GLY A 70 -7.10 12.55 -14.77
N ALA A 71 -7.57 11.92 -15.86
CA ALA A 71 -7.23 10.53 -16.19
C ALA A 71 -5.73 10.35 -16.48
N LEU A 72 -5.15 11.20 -17.33
CA LEU A 72 -3.73 11.12 -17.63
C LEU A 72 -2.84 11.41 -16.42
N PRO A 73 -3.04 12.49 -15.63
CA PRO A 73 -2.30 12.68 -14.38
C PRO A 73 -2.44 11.50 -13.41
N ALA A 74 -3.64 10.95 -13.18
CA ALA A 74 -3.86 9.81 -12.31
C ALA A 74 -3.04 8.58 -12.77
N MET A 75 -3.04 8.29 -14.08
CA MET A 75 -2.24 7.20 -14.65
C MET A 75 -0.73 7.45 -14.53
N VAL A 76 -0.26 8.68 -14.76
CA VAL A 76 1.16 9.05 -14.62
C VAL A 76 1.62 8.88 -13.17
N TYR A 77 0.84 9.34 -12.19
CA TYR A 77 1.12 9.07 -10.78
C TYR A 77 1.12 7.57 -10.48
N GLY A 78 0.26 6.80 -11.12
CA GLY A 78 0.27 5.35 -11.07
C GLY A 78 1.58 4.74 -11.58
N VAL A 79 2.11 5.21 -12.70
CA VAL A 79 3.43 4.79 -13.24
C VAL A 79 4.54 5.08 -12.23
N LEU A 80 4.55 6.26 -11.62
CA LEU A 80 5.51 6.64 -10.58
C LEU A 80 5.37 5.76 -9.33
N TRP A 81 4.14 5.48 -8.90
CA TRP A 81 3.86 4.52 -7.83
C TRP A 81 4.42 3.13 -8.13
N GLY A 82 4.30 2.66 -9.39
CA GLY A 82 4.88 1.39 -9.83
C GLY A 82 6.41 1.33 -9.64
N VAL A 83 7.13 2.45 -9.89
CA VAL A 83 8.56 2.58 -9.56
C VAL A 83 8.78 2.45 -8.05
N GLY A 84 7.89 3.05 -7.24
CA GLY A 84 7.91 2.92 -5.77
C GLY A 84 7.85 1.46 -5.32
N GLY A 85 6.94 0.66 -5.89
CA GLY A 85 6.81 -0.77 -5.58
C GLY A 85 8.07 -1.57 -5.89
N LEU A 86 8.72 -1.31 -7.04
CA LEU A 86 9.97 -1.97 -7.42
C LEU A 86 11.14 -1.57 -6.52
N THR A 87 11.29 -0.27 -6.22
CA THR A 87 12.36 0.24 -5.36
C THR A 87 12.16 -0.13 -3.90
N PHE A 88 10.92 -0.37 -3.46
CA PHE A 88 10.60 -0.88 -2.13
C PHE A 88 11.29 -2.23 -1.87
N GLY A 89 11.20 -3.16 -2.79
CA GLY A 89 11.91 -4.45 -2.70
C GLY A 89 13.43 -4.28 -2.62
N LEU A 90 14.00 -3.32 -3.37
CA LEU A 90 15.43 -3.01 -3.31
C LEU A 90 15.84 -2.41 -1.96
N SER A 91 15.01 -1.56 -1.35
CA SER A 91 15.31 -1.00 -0.03
C SER A 91 15.46 -2.09 1.04
N MET A 92 14.59 -3.08 1.00
CA MET A 92 14.67 -4.25 1.91
C MET A 92 15.92 -5.08 1.66
N ARG A 93 16.36 -5.20 0.40
CA ARG A 93 17.60 -5.91 0.05
C ARG A 93 18.84 -5.23 0.61
N TYR A 94 18.87 -3.88 0.66
CA TYR A 94 20.03 -3.13 1.17
C TYR A 94 20.00 -2.88 2.68
N LEU A 95 18.82 -2.68 3.28
CA LEU A 95 18.67 -2.30 4.69
C LEU A 95 18.15 -3.43 5.57
N GLY A 96 17.71 -4.52 4.99
CA GLY A 96 16.88 -5.52 5.66
C GLY A 96 15.40 -5.11 5.68
N VAL A 97 14.54 -6.10 5.93
CA VAL A 97 13.08 -5.93 5.83
C VAL A 97 12.59 -4.83 6.77
N ALA A 98 12.95 -4.89 8.05
CA ALA A 98 12.43 -3.98 9.06
C ALA A 98 12.78 -2.51 8.81
N LEU A 99 14.06 -2.20 8.58
CA LEU A 99 14.51 -0.82 8.40
C LEU A 99 14.08 -0.27 7.04
N GLY A 100 14.25 -1.06 5.97
CA GLY A 100 13.84 -0.66 4.61
C GLY A 100 12.34 -0.40 4.51
N GLN A 101 11.52 -1.29 5.07
CA GLN A 101 10.07 -1.15 5.11
C GLN A 101 9.63 0.06 5.94
N SER A 102 10.21 0.26 7.14
CA SER A 102 9.83 1.38 8.01
C SER A 102 10.12 2.73 7.37
N ILE A 103 11.29 2.91 6.75
CA ILE A 103 11.63 4.17 6.08
C ILE A 103 10.72 4.39 4.88
N ALA A 104 10.52 3.38 4.04
CA ALA A 104 9.70 3.52 2.83
C ALA A 104 8.22 3.77 3.16
N LEU A 105 7.62 3.01 4.11
CA LEU A 105 6.22 3.21 4.50
C LEU A 105 6.02 4.49 5.30
N GLY A 106 6.97 4.87 6.17
CA GLY A 106 6.93 6.15 6.86
C GLY A 106 6.96 7.32 5.89
N THR A 107 7.89 7.29 4.94
CA THR A 107 7.97 8.30 3.89
C THR A 107 6.68 8.33 3.06
N CYS A 108 6.16 7.17 2.67
CA CYS A 108 4.90 7.06 1.93
C CYS A 108 3.70 7.65 2.71
N ALA A 109 3.58 7.35 4.01
CA ALA A 109 2.51 7.88 4.85
C ALA A 109 2.60 9.40 4.97
N GLY A 110 3.80 9.93 5.28
CA GLY A 110 4.03 11.36 5.43
C GLY A 110 3.77 12.13 4.14
N PHE A 111 4.42 11.75 3.06
CA PHE A 111 4.27 12.45 1.77
C PHE A 111 2.87 12.30 1.19
N GLY A 112 2.28 11.10 1.23
CA GLY A 112 0.95 10.85 0.67
C GLY A 112 -0.19 11.53 1.45
N THR A 113 0.06 11.96 2.68
CA THR A 113 -0.92 12.73 3.47
C THR A 113 -0.67 14.23 3.38
N LEU A 114 0.59 14.68 3.47
CA LEU A 114 0.90 16.11 3.55
C LEU A 114 0.94 16.78 2.17
N PHE A 115 1.40 16.11 1.12
CA PHE A 115 1.46 16.74 -0.21
C PHE A 115 0.10 17.12 -0.77
N PRO A 116 -0.94 16.27 -0.76
CA PRO A 116 -2.28 16.69 -1.18
C PRO A 116 -2.78 17.92 -0.41
N ALA A 117 -2.57 17.94 0.92
CA ALA A 117 -2.96 19.06 1.75
C ALA A 117 -2.22 20.36 1.38
N LEU A 118 -0.92 20.27 1.07
CA LEU A 118 -0.13 21.43 0.64
C LEU A 118 -0.52 21.91 -0.75
N PHE A 119 -0.85 21.02 -1.69
CA PHE A 119 -1.29 21.42 -3.04
C PHE A 119 -2.60 22.20 -3.05
N VAL A 120 -3.51 21.91 -2.11
CA VAL A 120 -4.71 22.71 -1.93
C VAL A 120 -4.52 23.95 -1.04
N GLY A 121 -3.28 24.23 -0.65
CA GLY A 121 -2.94 25.42 0.16
C GLY A 121 -3.38 25.35 1.62
N LYS A 122 -3.57 24.14 2.19
CA LYS A 122 -3.98 23.98 3.59
C LYS A 122 -2.86 24.47 4.53
N ASP A 123 -3.20 25.37 5.46
CA ASP A 123 -2.28 25.82 6.49
C ASP A 123 -2.02 24.68 7.49
N LEU A 124 -0.79 24.15 7.47
CA LEU A 124 -0.38 23.05 8.35
C LEU A 124 0.04 23.50 9.76
N LEU A 125 0.08 24.79 10.03
CA LEU A 125 0.54 25.31 11.32
C LEU A 125 -0.62 25.72 12.23
N HIS A 126 -1.84 25.77 11.70
CA HIS A 126 -3.02 26.18 12.47
C HIS A 126 -4.23 25.26 12.21
N GLY A 127 -5.14 25.21 13.18
CA GLY A 127 -6.42 24.53 13.06
C GLY A 127 -6.33 23.05 12.65
N GLU A 128 -7.14 22.66 11.70
CA GLU A 128 -7.20 21.29 11.17
C GLU A 128 -5.89 20.83 10.54
N GLY A 129 -5.15 21.73 9.88
CA GLY A 129 -3.86 21.38 9.26
C GLY A 129 -2.81 21.04 10.30
N LEU A 130 -2.79 21.72 11.45
CA LEU A 130 -1.91 21.39 12.57
C LEU A 130 -2.23 19.99 13.13
N MET A 131 -3.51 19.63 13.25
CA MET A 131 -3.91 18.29 13.68
C MET A 131 -3.47 17.22 12.70
N LEU A 132 -3.58 17.49 11.40
CA LEU A 132 -3.07 16.62 10.34
C LEU A 132 -1.56 16.42 10.47
N LEU A 133 -0.81 17.50 10.66
CA LEU A 133 0.65 17.46 10.85
C LEU A 133 1.05 16.67 12.11
N ILE A 134 0.37 16.92 13.24
CA ILE A 134 0.60 16.17 14.50
C ILE A 134 0.33 14.68 14.29
N GLY A 135 -0.77 14.31 13.65
CA GLY A 135 -1.12 12.93 13.34
C GLY A 135 -0.03 12.25 12.50
N VAL A 136 0.45 12.92 11.46
CA VAL A 136 1.56 12.40 10.63
C VAL A 136 2.85 12.26 11.44
N CYS A 137 3.21 13.23 12.28
CA CYS A 137 4.40 13.12 13.12
C CYS A 137 4.33 11.94 14.08
N ILE A 138 3.17 11.67 14.70
CA ILE A 138 2.98 10.51 15.56
C ILE A 138 3.07 9.21 14.74
N THR A 139 2.48 9.17 13.55
CA THR A 139 2.60 8.04 12.62
C THR A 139 4.07 7.73 12.29
N LEU A 140 4.84 8.75 11.92
CA LEU A 140 6.27 8.61 11.61
C LEU A 140 7.07 8.13 12.82
N ALA A 141 6.76 8.64 14.02
CA ALA A 141 7.40 8.19 15.26
C ALA A 141 7.09 6.70 15.52
N GLY A 142 5.83 6.26 15.39
CA GLY A 142 5.43 4.86 15.54
C GLY A 142 6.17 3.94 14.57
N ILE A 143 6.23 4.32 13.30
CA ILE A 143 6.94 3.56 12.25
C ILE A 143 8.45 3.51 12.53
N ALA A 144 9.05 4.61 12.99
CA ALA A 144 10.47 4.65 13.37
C ALA A 144 10.78 3.71 14.54
N ILE A 145 9.90 3.65 15.56
CA ILE A 145 10.04 2.74 16.70
C ILE A 145 9.93 1.27 16.24
N ILE A 146 9.00 0.94 15.34
CA ILE A 146 8.87 -0.40 14.75
C ILE A 146 10.13 -0.76 13.95
N GLY A 147 10.67 0.18 13.16
CA GLY A 147 11.92 0.01 12.45
C GLY A 147 13.11 -0.25 13.39
N TYR A 148 13.15 0.44 14.53
CA TYR A 148 14.15 0.20 15.56
C TYR A 148 14.02 -1.19 16.17
N ALA A 149 12.80 -1.67 16.45
CA ALA A 149 12.56 -3.04 16.91
C ALA A 149 13.09 -4.07 15.88
N GLY A 150 12.86 -3.84 14.60
CA GLY A 150 13.41 -4.67 13.53
C GLY A 150 14.93 -4.63 13.46
N SER A 151 15.56 -3.48 13.71
CA SER A 151 17.02 -3.37 13.81
C SER A 151 17.58 -4.14 15.00
N LEU A 152 16.90 -4.10 16.16
CA LEU A 152 17.27 -4.90 17.34
C LEU A 152 17.16 -6.40 17.05
N ARG A 153 16.09 -6.84 16.35
CA ARG A 153 15.97 -8.23 15.89
C ARG A 153 17.17 -8.63 15.03
N SER A 154 17.53 -7.80 14.04
CA SER A 154 18.63 -8.10 13.13
C SER A 154 20.00 -8.15 13.83
N LYS A 155 20.22 -7.40 14.92
CA LYS A 155 21.46 -7.45 15.71
C LYS A 155 21.68 -8.79 16.40
N ASN A 156 20.61 -9.48 16.75
CA ASN A 156 20.65 -10.79 17.43
C ASN A 156 20.78 -11.97 16.45
N MET A 157 20.78 -11.72 15.15
CA MET A 157 20.99 -12.75 14.12
C MET A 157 22.49 -13.02 13.92
N THR A 158 22.84 -14.26 13.63
CA THR A 158 24.21 -14.62 13.24
C THR A 158 24.59 -13.95 11.93
N GLU A 159 25.90 -13.83 11.62
CA GLU A 159 26.35 -13.24 10.35
C GLU A 159 25.87 -14.05 9.13
N GLU A 160 25.70 -15.37 9.29
CA GLU A 160 25.14 -16.25 8.26
C GLU A 160 23.66 -15.97 8.04
N GLU A 161 22.87 -15.82 9.11
CA GLU A 161 21.46 -15.44 9.06
C GLU A 161 21.28 -14.04 8.48
N LYS A 162 22.13 -13.07 8.87
CA LYS A 162 22.13 -11.73 8.28
C LYS A 162 22.39 -11.76 6.79
N ARG A 163 23.42 -12.50 6.34
CA ARG A 163 23.74 -12.64 4.91
C ARG A 163 22.66 -13.37 4.13
N ALA A 164 21.95 -14.29 4.77
CA ALA A 164 20.80 -14.96 4.14
C ALA A 164 19.62 -13.99 3.90
N VAL A 165 19.46 -12.99 4.79
CA VAL A 165 18.36 -12.01 4.76
C VAL A 165 18.76 -10.73 4.03
N VAL A 166 20.02 -10.26 4.18
CA VAL A 166 20.54 -9.01 3.58
C VAL A 166 21.74 -9.33 2.70
N LYS A 167 21.46 -9.67 1.44
CA LYS A 167 22.49 -10.10 0.49
C LYS A 167 23.55 -9.02 0.20
N ASP A 168 23.16 -7.75 0.19
CA ASP A 168 24.01 -6.63 -0.25
C ASP A 168 23.83 -5.42 0.68
N PHE A 169 24.18 -5.55 1.97
CA PHE A 169 24.03 -4.46 2.93
C PHE A 169 24.81 -3.21 2.50
N ALA A 170 24.09 -2.10 2.29
CA ALA A 170 24.64 -0.79 1.92
C ALA A 170 23.78 0.33 2.51
N LEU A 171 24.18 0.84 3.67
CA LEU A 171 23.35 1.78 4.46
C LEU A 171 22.95 3.02 3.66
N THR A 172 23.91 3.79 3.14
CA THR A 172 23.62 5.06 2.44
C THR A 172 22.77 4.82 1.19
N LYS A 173 23.14 3.83 0.37
CA LYS A 173 22.39 3.47 -0.84
C LYS A 173 21.00 2.99 -0.48
N GLY A 174 20.89 2.17 0.56
CA GLY A 174 19.61 1.64 1.04
C GLY A 174 18.68 2.74 1.56
N LEU A 175 19.20 3.73 2.30
CA LEU A 175 18.43 4.88 2.79
C LEU A 175 17.87 5.71 1.62
N LEU A 176 18.71 6.03 0.63
CA LEU A 176 18.26 6.78 -0.55
C LEU A 176 17.19 6.03 -1.34
N VAL A 177 17.39 4.72 -1.53
CA VAL A 177 16.40 3.87 -2.22
C VAL A 177 15.11 3.74 -1.43
N ALA A 178 15.16 3.64 -0.09
CA ALA A 178 13.98 3.59 0.77
C ALA A 178 13.18 4.90 0.75
N LEU A 179 13.87 6.05 0.81
CA LEU A 179 13.22 7.36 0.67
C LEU A 179 12.58 7.51 -0.71
N LEU A 180 13.30 7.17 -1.78
CA LEU A 180 12.76 7.18 -3.14
C LEU A 180 11.53 6.27 -3.24
N ALA A 181 11.61 5.06 -2.70
CA ALA A 181 10.49 4.12 -2.69
C ALA A 181 9.27 4.70 -1.98
N GLY A 182 9.46 5.37 -0.84
CA GLY A 182 8.39 6.00 -0.09
C GLY A 182 7.74 7.16 -0.84
N VAL A 183 8.54 8.07 -1.41
CA VAL A 183 8.04 9.20 -2.21
C VAL A 183 7.29 8.70 -3.44
N MET A 184 7.87 7.75 -4.19
CA MET A 184 7.22 7.17 -5.36
C MET A 184 5.95 6.40 -4.97
N SER A 185 5.93 5.71 -3.83
CA SER A 185 4.74 5.02 -3.33
C SER A 185 3.63 5.99 -2.93
N ALA A 186 3.96 7.17 -2.41
CA ALA A 186 3.01 8.23 -2.11
C ALA A 186 2.31 8.79 -3.37
N CYS A 187 2.89 8.61 -4.56
CA CYS A 187 2.26 8.99 -5.82
C CYS A 187 0.90 8.31 -6.03
N PHE A 188 0.61 7.18 -5.36
CA PHE A 188 -0.73 6.60 -5.40
C PHE A 188 -1.78 7.58 -4.84
N ALA A 189 -1.52 8.17 -3.67
CA ALA A 189 -2.43 9.16 -3.08
C ALA A 189 -2.60 10.39 -3.98
N LEU A 190 -1.49 10.88 -4.58
CA LEU A 190 -1.54 11.98 -5.54
C LEU A 190 -2.33 11.61 -6.81
N GLY A 191 -2.25 10.35 -7.23
CA GLY A 191 -3.05 9.84 -8.35
C GLY A 191 -4.55 9.82 -8.05
N LEU A 192 -4.93 9.45 -6.82
CA LEU A 192 -6.33 9.53 -6.37
C LEU A 192 -6.83 10.97 -6.36
N ASP A 193 -6.02 11.90 -5.87
CA ASP A 193 -6.34 13.32 -5.80
C ASP A 193 -6.47 13.93 -7.21
N ALA A 194 -5.52 13.65 -8.10
CA ALA A 194 -5.57 14.07 -9.50
C ALA A 194 -6.80 13.55 -10.27
N GLY A 195 -7.35 12.41 -9.85
CA GLY A 195 -8.56 11.80 -10.39
C GLY A 195 -9.87 12.35 -9.82
N THR A 196 -9.84 13.38 -8.95
CA THR A 196 -11.05 13.99 -8.35
C THR A 196 -12.12 14.37 -9.40
N PRO A 197 -11.81 14.95 -10.57
CA PRO A 197 -12.82 15.24 -11.58
C PRO A 197 -13.58 14.00 -12.07
N ILE A 198 -12.90 12.85 -12.17
CA ILE A 198 -13.51 11.57 -12.54
C ILE A 198 -14.48 11.09 -11.46
N LYS A 199 -14.07 11.21 -10.19
CA LYS A 199 -14.91 10.86 -9.04
C LYS A 199 -16.16 11.73 -8.99
N GLU A 200 -16.03 13.03 -9.21
CA GLU A 200 -17.15 13.98 -9.26
C GLU A 200 -18.09 13.66 -10.43
N ALA A 201 -17.55 13.35 -11.61
CA ALA A 201 -18.35 12.92 -12.77
C ALA A 201 -19.07 11.59 -12.48
N ALA A 202 -18.44 10.65 -11.80
CA ALA A 202 -19.08 9.40 -11.39
C ALA A 202 -20.26 9.64 -10.45
N LEU A 203 -20.09 10.52 -9.44
CA LEU A 203 -21.18 10.92 -8.54
C LEU A 203 -22.33 11.59 -9.29
N ALA A 204 -22.01 12.54 -10.19
CA ALA A 204 -23.01 13.21 -11.04
C ALA A 204 -23.74 12.24 -11.98
N GLY A 205 -23.06 11.17 -12.42
CA GLY A 205 -23.59 10.07 -13.23
C GLY A 205 -24.40 9.03 -12.45
N GLY A 206 -24.58 9.22 -11.13
CA GLY A 206 -25.42 8.36 -10.29
C GLY A 206 -24.66 7.17 -9.65
N VAL A 207 -23.33 7.15 -9.70
CA VAL A 207 -22.51 6.18 -8.93
C VAL A 207 -22.66 6.50 -7.44
N GLU A 208 -22.90 5.47 -6.63
CA GLU A 208 -22.97 5.66 -5.17
C GLU A 208 -21.63 6.17 -4.61
N ALA A 209 -21.70 7.05 -3.61
CA ALA A 209 -20.53 7.67 -2.98
C ALA A 209 -19.52 6.63 -2.45
N LEU A 210 -19.98 5.45 -2.06
CA LEU A 210 -19.17 4.31 -1.62
C LEU A 210 -18.18 3.83 -2.69
N TYR A 211 -18.52 3.98 -3.96
CA TYR A 211 -17.81 3.37 -5.10
C TYR A 211 -17.28 4.40 -6.10
N ALA A 212 -17.56 5.68 -5.89
CA ALA A 212 -17.27 6.73 -6.86
C ALA A 212 -15.77 6.89 -7.19
N GLY A 213 -14.88 6.50 -6.29
CA GLY A 213 -13.43 6.54 -6.53
C GLY A 213 -12.87 5.31 -7.25
N LEU A 214 -13.64 4.23 -7.43
CA LEU A 214 -13.13 3.00 -8.06
C LEU A 214 -12.64 3.19 -9.50
N PRO A 215 -13.29 4.02 -10.35
CA PRO A 215 -12.78 4.34 -11.69
C PRO A 215 -11.39 5.03 -11.67
N VAL A 216 -11.09 5.83 -10.65
CA VAL A 216 -9.78 6.47 -10.45
C VAL A 216 -8.75 5.44 -9.99
N ILE A 217 -9.11 4.60 -9.01
CA ILE A 217 -8.22 3.53 -8.51
C ILE A 217 -7.76 2.64 -9.65
N PHE A 218 -8.66 2.28 -10.59
CA PHE A 218 -8.27 1.48 -11.75
C PHE A 218 -7.21 2.19 -12.60
N LEU A 219 -7.32 3.49 -12.86
CA LEU A 219 -6.31 4.23 -13.64
C LEU A 219 -4.94 4.25 -12.94
N VAL A 220 -4.93 4.50 -11.63
CA VAL A 220 -3.67 4.52 -10.86
C VAL A 220 -3.03 3.13 -10.83
N THR A 221 -3.83 2.08 -10.59
CA THR A 221 -3.32 0.71 -10.60
C THR A 221 -2.88 0.25 -11.98
N LEU A 222 -3.56 0.67 -13.05
CA LEU A 222 -3.16 0.44 -14.44
C LEU A 222 -1.78 1.05 -14.73
N GLY A 223 -1.55 2.31 -14.32
CA GLY A 223 -0.23 2.95 -14.43
C GLY A 223 0.86 2.15 -13.73
N GLY A 224 0.62 1.72 -12.49
CA GLY A 224 1.55 0.90 -11.72
C GLY A 224 1.78 -0.48 -12.33
N PHE A 225 0.73 -1.08 -12.90
CA PHE A 225 0.86 -2.32 -13.65
C PHE A 225 1.78 -2.17 -14.85
N CYS A 226 1.66 -1.11 -15.63
CA CYS A 226 2.54 -0.85 -16.78
C CYS A 226 4.02 -0.88 -16.38
N THR A 227 4.40 -0.21 -15.30
CA THR A 227 5.78 -0.19 -14.79
C THR A 227 6.23 -1.58 -14.34
N ASN A 228 5.43 -2.24 -13.52
CA ASN A 228 5.77 -3.54 -12.96
C ASN A 228 5.80 -4.63 -14.04
N ALA A 229 4.84 -4.62 -14.98
CA ALA A 229 4.80 -5.55 -16.10
C ALA A 229 6.03 -5.40 -17.00
N ALA A 230 6.40 -4.16 -17.36
CA ALA A 230 7.59 -3.90 -18.16
C ALA A 230 8.84 -4.46 -17.47
N TYR A 231 9.00 -4.24 -16.15
CA TYR A 231 10.11 -4.78 -15.39
C TYR A 231 10.08 -6.32 -15.32
N CYS A 232 8.93 -6.92 -15.02
CA CYS A 232 8.80 -8.38 -14.94
C CYS A 232 9.05 -9.05 -16.29
N ILE A 233 8.53 -8.51 -17.38
CA ILE A 233 8.76 -9.02 -18.73
C ILE A 233 10.25 -8.94 -19.07
N TRP A 234 10.92 -7.82 -18.79
CA TRP A 234 12.34 -7.67 -18.98
C TRP A 234 13.13 -8.72 -18.16
N GLN A 235 12.77 -8.96 -16.90
CA GLN A 235 13.39 -9.98 -16.05
C GLN A 235 13.13 -11.40 -16.58
N ASN A 236 11.92 -11.72 -17.04
CA ASN A 236 11.57 -13.00 -17.64
C ASN A 236 12.45 -13.29 -18.90
N ILE A 237 12.67 -12.25 -19.73
CA ILE A 237 13.54 -12.38 -20.91
C ILE A 237 15.00 -12.60 -20.47
N LYS A 238 15.49 -11.77 -19.55
CA LYS A 238 16.87 -11.82 -19.05
C LYS A 238 17.21 -13.16 -18.37
N ASN A 239 16.30 -13.63 -17.52
CA ASN A 239 16.48 -14.85 -16.72
C ASN A 239 16.00 -16.12 -17.46
N LYS A 240 15.41 -15.97 -18.66
CA LYS A 240 14.83 -17.06 -19.46
C LYS A 240 13.72 -17.83 -18.74
N THR A 241 12.98 -17.15 -17.84
CA THR A 241 11.93 -17.73 -17.00
C THR A 241 10.54 -17.72 -17.66
N GLY A 242 10.36 -17.10 -18.81
CA GLY A 242 9.07 -17.03 -19.51
C GLY A 242 8.43 -18.38 -19.84
N LYS A 243 9.22 -19.49 -19.86
CA LYS A 243 8.69 -20.84 -20.05
C LYS A 243 7.94 -21.39 -18.83
N GLU A 244 8.15 -20.82 -17.64
CA GLU A 244 7.54 -21.28 -16.38
C GLU A 244 6.02 -21.25 -16.40
N TYR A 245 5.42 -20.32 -17.16
CA TYR A 245 3.96 -20.20 -17.29
C TYR A 245 3.32 -21.44 -17.93
N LEU A 246 4.03 -22.14 -18.82
CA LEU A 246 3.52 -23.25 -19.61
C LEU A 246 4.18 -24.58 -19.25
N SER A 247 5.35 -24.60 -18.58
CA SER A 247 6.12 -25.80 -18.29
C SER A 247 5.71 -26.53 -17.01
N VAL A 248 4.88 -25.89 -16.17
CA VAL A 248 4.39 -26.51 -14.92
C VAL A 248 3.21 -27.45 -15.21
N LYS A 249 3.09 -28.53 -14.40
CA LYS A 249 1.93 -29.43 -14.48
C LYS A 249 0.62 -28.64 -14.28
N GLY A 250 -0.46 -29.06 -14.96
CA GLY A 250 -1.75 -28.35 -14.91
C GLY A 250 -2.27 -28.10 -13.47
N SER A 251 -2.09 -29.06 -12.56
CA SER A 251 -2.46 -28.88 -11.14
C SER A 251 -1.65 -27.81 -10.42
N VAL A 252 -0.35 -27.63 -10.78
CA VAL A 252 0.49 -26.57 -10.23
C VAL A 252 0.10 -25.22 -10.84
N LEU A 253 -0.21 -25.18 -12.14
CA LEU A 253 -0.67 -23.96 -12.81
C LEU A 253 -1.99 -23.46 -12.16
N THR A 254 -2.98 -24.33 -11.98
CA THR A 254 -4.24 -24.01 -11.31
C THR A 254 -4.00 -23.51 -9.88
N ASN A 255 -3.12 -24.19 -9.11
CA ASN A 255 -2.74 -23.75 -7.77
C ASN A 255 -2.14 -22.32 -7.81
N ASN A 256 -1.19 -22.07 -8.71
CA ASN A 256 -0.53 -20.77 -8.79
C ASN A 256 -1.49 -19.65 -9.20
N LEU A 257 -2.36 -19.89 -10.19
CA LEU A 257 -3.38 -18.92 -10.59
C LEU A 257 -4.35 -18.59 -9.46
N LEU A 258 -4.83 -19.62 -8.74
CA LEU A 258 -5.76 -19.41 -7.61
C LEU A 258 -5.10 -18.62 -6.48
N PHE A 259 -3.85 -18.94 -6.10
CA PHE A 259 -3.17 -18.22 -5.04
C PHE A 259 -2.71 -16.81 -5.47
N CYS A 260 -2.35 -16.60 -6.74
CA CYS A 260 -2.12 -15.26 -7.27
C CYS A 260 -3.41 -14.42 -7.30
N ALA A 261 -4.54 -15.01 -7.70
CA ALA A 261 -5.83 -14.32 -7.67
C ALA A 261 -6.26 -13.97 -6.24
N LEU A 262 -6.13 -14.93 -5.30
CA LEU A 262 -6.42 -14.69 -3.88
C LEU A 262 -5.52 -13.59 -3.30
N ALA A 263 -4.21 -13.63 -3.58
CA ALA A 263 -3.30 -12.57 -3.18
C ALA A 263 -3.68 -11.23 -3.81
N GLY A 264 -4.11 -11.24 -5.08
CA GLY A 264 -4.53 -10.05 -5.81
C GLY A 264 -5.77 -9.38 -5.21
N VAL A 265 -6.83 -10.14 -4.93
CA VAL A 265 -8.05 -9.58 -4.33
C VAL A 265 -7.81 -9.08 -2.90
N LEU A 266 -7.04 -9.82 -2.11
CA LEU A 266 -6.65 -9.39 -0.77
C LEU A 266 -5.82 -8.10 -0.82
N TRP A 267 -4.89 -7.99 -1.76
CA TRP A 267 -4.12 -6.77 -1.95
C TRP A 267 -5.00 -5.57 -2.37
N TYR A 268 -5.94 -5.79 -3.29
CA TYR A 268 -6.85 -4.73 -3.78
C TYR A 268 -7.82 -4.26 -2.70
N SER A 269 -8.18 -5.12 -1.74
CA SER A 269 -9.16 -4.81 -0.69
C SER A 269 -8.82 -3.55 0.12
N GLN A 270 -7.53 -3.19 0.25
CA GLN A 270 -7.11 -1.97 0.94
C GLN A 270 -7.65 -0.70 0.28
N PHE A 271 -7.60 -0.62 -1.04
CA PHE A 271 -8.04 0.58 -1.76
C PHE A 271 -9.56 0.61 -1.92
N PHE A 272 -10.15 -0.55 -2.11
CA PHE A 272 -11.60 -0.69 -2.06
C PHE A 272 -12.13 -0.26 -0.67
N GLY A 273 -11.53 -0.76 0.40
CA GLY A 273 -11.88 -0.39 1.78
C GLY A 273 -11.57 1.08 2.10
N LEU A 274 -10.47 1.64 1.57
CA LEU A 274 -10.15 3.05 1.73
C LEU A 274 -11.23 3.95 1.12
N GLU A 275 -11.63 3.68 -0.13
CA GLU A 275 -12.61 4.51 -0.83
C GLU A 275 -14.00 4.39 -0.19
N MET A 276 -14.43 3.18 0.15
CA MET A 276 -15.67 2.99 0.91
C MET A 276 -15.61 3.69 2.28
N GLY A 277 -14.51 3.54 3.01
CA GLY A 277 -14.35 4.15 4.33
C GLY A 277 -14.37 5.66 4.29
N LYS A 278 -13.76 6.28 3.27
CA LYS A 278 -13.78 7.74 3.08
C LYS A 278 -15.18 8.32 2.97
N SER A 279 -16.14 7.60 2.36
CA SER A 279 -17.52 8.09 2.24
C SER A 279 -18.24 8.23 3.58
N PHE A 280 -17.77 7.54 4.64
CA PHE A 280 -18.24 7.67 6.02
C PHE A 280 -17.45 8.70 6.84
N LEU A 281 -16.39 9.29 6.28
CA LEU A 281 -15.54 10.29 6.95
C LEU A 281 -15.81 11.72 6.47
N THR A 282 -16.81 11.95 5.64
CA THR A 282 -17.14 13.26 5.06
C THR A 282 -17.45 14.33 6.10
N ASP A 283 -18.04 13.94 7.25
CA ASP A 283 -18.32 14.82 8.36
C ASP A 283 -17.07 15.16 9.20
N SER A 284 -15.93 14.60 8.84
CA SER A 284 -14.66 14.69 9.57
C SER A 284 -13.52 15.05 8.62
N PRO A 285 -13.39 16.33 8.18
CA PRO A 285 -12.41 16.73 7.15
C PRO A 285 -10.96 16.35 7.46
N VAL A 286 -10.56 16.41 8.75
CA VAL A 286 -9.20 16.03 9.16
C VAL A 286 -8.98 14.53 9.03
N LEU A 287 -9.93 13.70 9.46
CA LEU A 287 -9.85 12.24 9.28
C LEU A 287 -9.89 11.85 7.81
N LEU A 288 -10.71 12.52 7.01
CA LEU A 288 -10.75 12.31 5.57
C LEU A 288 -9.39 12.60 4.94
N ALA A 289 -8.77 13.73 5.26
CA ALA A 289 -7.41 14.07 4.81
C ALA A 289 -6.35 13.12 5.39
N PHE A 290 -6.52 12.61 6.61
CA PHE A 290 -5.61 11.67 7.27
C PHE A 290 -5.82 10.21 6.84
N SER A 291 -6.84 9.90 6.04
CA SER A 291 -7.23 8.54 5.67
C SER A 291 -6.10 7.71 5.03
N TRP A 292 -5.20 8.35 4.29
CA TRP A 292 -4.02 7.70 3.74
C TRP A 292 -3.04 7.24 4.83
N SER A 293 -2.74 8.09 5.81
CA SER A 293 -1.94 7.71 6.98
C SER A 293 -2.62 6.62 7.81
N ILE A 294 -3.95 6.64 7.95
CA ILE A 294 -4.71 5.57 8.61
C ILE A 294 -4.48 4.24 7.89
N LEU A 295 -4.64 4.22 6.56
CA LEU A 295 -4.43 3.03 5.75
C LEU A 295 -3.00 2.47 5.95
N MET A 296 -1.98 3.33 5.82
CA MET A 296 -0.58 2.91 5.97
C MET A 296 -0.27 2.42 7.39
N SER A 297 -0.80 3.08 8.42
CA SER A 297 -0.64 2.70 9.83
C SER A 297 -1.24 1.32 10.11
N LEU A 298 -2.43 1.05 9.60
CA LEU A 298 -3.12 -0.22 9.75
C LEU A 298 -2.42 -1.34 8.96
N ASN A 299 -1.93 -1.04 7.74
CA ASN A 299 -1.13 -1.99 6.96
C ASN A 299 0.14 -2.42 7.72
N VAL A 300 0.87 -1.47 8.31
CA VAL A 300 2.05 -1.78 9.15
C VAL A 300 1.65 -2.59 10.36
N THR A 301 0.57 -2.21 11.04
CA THR A 301 0.08 -2.91 12.25
C THR A 301 -0.27 -4.35 11.95
N PHE A 302 -1.13 -4.61 10.97
CA PHE A 302 -1.55 -5.97 10.62
C PHE A 302 -0.43 -6.82 10.03
N SER A 303 0.52 -6.22 9.28
CA SER A 303 1.70 -6.93 8.80
C SER A 303 2.57 -7.43 9.97
N ASN A 304 2.73 -6.62 11.03
CA ASN A 304 3.45 -7.04 12.23
C ASN A 304 2.67 -8.10 13.04
N VAL A 305 1.35 -8.01 13.09
CA VAL A 305 0.50 -9.07 13.68
C VAL A 305 0.72 -10.40 12.94
N TRP A 306 0.71 -10.39 11.60
CA TRP A 306 1.05 -11.58 10.82
C TRP A 306 2.48 -12.08 11.10
N GLY A 307 3.46 -11.18 11.19
CA GLY A 307 4.84 -11.53 11.56
C GLY A 307 4.91 -12.26 12.91
N ILE A 308 4.12 -11.83 13.90
CA ILE A 308 4.03 -12.50 15.21
C ILE A 308 3.37 -13.88 15.07
N LEU A 309 2.24 -13.97 14.38
CA LEU A 309 1.49 -15.23 14.14
C LEU A 309 2.32 -16.25 13.36
N LEU A 310 3.07 -15.81 12.36
CA LEU A 310 3.97 -16.64 11.54
C LEU A 310 5.31 -16.93 12.25
N LYS A 311 5.44 -16.51 13.51
CA LYS A 311 6.63 -16.75 14.36
C LYS A 311 7.92 -16.12 13.81
N GLU A 312 7.82 -15.04 13.03
CA GLU A 312 8.98 -14.30 12.53
C GLU A 312 9.77 -13.62 13.68
N TRP A 313 9.11 -13.34 14.81
CA TRP A 313 9.67 -12.76 16.02
C TRP A 313 10.09 -13.82 17.05
N LYS A 314 10.16 -15.09 16.66
CA LYS A 314 10.59 -16.17 17.57
C LYS A 314 12.08 -16.02 17.90
N GLY A 315 12.40 -16.12 19.19
CA GLY A 315 13.82 -16.08 19.67
C GLY A 315 14.38 -14.68 19.88
N VAL A 316 13.61 -13.62 19.64
CA VAL A 316 14.04 -12.25 19.99
C VAL A 316 13.88 -11.97 21.49
N SER A 317 14.63 -10.99 22.00
CA SER A 317 14.55 -10.57 23.42
C SER A 317 13.19 -9.95 23.76
N ASN A 318 12.78 -10.05 25.01
CA ASN A 318 11.56 -9.39 25.52
C ASN A 318 11.61 -7.87 25.30
N THR A 319 12.79 -7.25 25.38
CA THR A 319 13.00 -5.83 25.08
C THR A 319 12.64 -5.51 23.64
N THR A 320 13.04 -6.34 22.68
CA THR A 320 12.71 -6.15 21.25
C THR A 320 11.20 -6.22 21.02
N ILE A 321 10.52 -7.19 21.68
CA ILE A 321 9.05 -7.29 21.60
C ILE A 321 8.37 -6.09 22.26
N ALA A 322 8.86 -5.61 23.40
CA ALA A 322 8.32 -4.42 24.07
C ALA A 322 8.45 -3.17 23.18
N VAL A 323 9.58 -2.98 22.49
CA VAL A 323 9.78 -1.87 21.53
C VAL A 323 8.83 -2.01 20.34
N LEU A 324 8.62 -3.21 19.82
CA LEU A 324 7.64 -3.45 18.75
C LEU A 324 6.22 -3.06 19.19
N ILE A 325 5.79 -3.53 20.37
CA ILE A 325 4.46 -3.22 20.92
C ILE A 325 4.33 -1.71 21.15
N LEU A 326 5.35 -1.05 21.69
CA LEU A 326 5.35 0.40 21.87
C LEU A 326 5.15 1.12 20.52
N GLY A 327 5.89 0.72 19.49
CA GLY A 327 5.73 1.30 18.15
C GLY A 327 4.32 1.10 17.57
N LEU A 328 3.72 -0.07 17.76
CA LEU A 328 2.35 -0.35 17.34
C LEU A 328 1.33 0.51 18.11
N VAL A 329 1.51 0.66 19.43
CA VAL A 329 0.64 1.52 20.25
C VAL A 329 0.75 2.98 19.81
N VAL A 330 1.96 3.50 19.60
CA VAL A 330 2.18 4.87 19.11
C VAL A 330 1.54 5.04 17.71
N LEU A 331 1.68 4.06 16.84
CA LEU A 331 1.11 4.10 15.49
C LEU A 331 -0.43 4.17 15.53
N ILE A 332 -1.07 3.35 16.35
CA ILE A 332 -2.54 3.38 16.51
C ILE A 332 -3.00 4.66 17.22
N SER A 333 -2.21 5.17 18.18
CA SER A 333 -2.55 6.42 18.86
C SER A 333 -2.64 7.62 17.91
N SER A 334 -1.90 7.61 16.78
CA SER A 334 -2.02 8.68 15.77
C SER A 334 -3.45 8.81 15.22
N ILE A 335 -4.11 7.68 14.99
CA ILE A 335 -5.49 7.64 14.50
C ILE A 335 -6.45 8.18 15.57
N ILE A 336 -6.25 7.76 16.82
CA ILE A 336 -7.11 8.19 17.97
C ILE A 336 -6.95 9.67 18.20
N VAL A 337 -5.71 10.19 18.23
CA VAL A 337 -5.45 11.64 18.44
C VAL A 337 -6.13 12.48 17.39
N VAL A 338 -6.01 12.11 16.11
CA VAL A 338 -6.67 12.85 15.02
C VAL A 338 -8.21 12.74 15.10
N ALA A 339 -8.72 11.57 15.50
CA ALA A 339 -10.17 11.38 15.67
C ALA A 339 -10.74 12.21 16.84
N MET A 340 -10.02 12.31 17.95
CA MET A 340 -10.45 13.09 19.12
C MET A 340 -10.34 14.60 18.92
N ALA A 341 -9.46 15.07 18.04
CA ALA A 341 -9.31 16.50 17.76
C ALA A 341 -10.51 17.13 17.02
N GLN A 342 -11.52 16.33 16.69
CA GLN A 342 -12.76 16.77 16.01
C GLN A 342 -13.97 16.88 16.94
N VAL A 343 -13.81 16.52 18.23
CA VAL A 343 -14.81 16.68 19.27
C VAL A 343 -14.59 17.99 20.00
#